data_eda86179ed64a38004c50ac8752c9e31
#
_entry.id   eda86179ed64a38004c50ac8752c9e31
#
_cell.length_a   1.000
_cell.length_b   1.000
_cell.length_c   1.000
_cell.angle_alpha   90.00
_cell.angle_beta   90.00
_cell.angle_gamma   90.00
#
_symmetry.space_group_name_H-M   'P 1'
#
loop_
_entity.id
_entity.type
_entity.pdbx_description
1 polymer ?
#
loop_
_entity_poly.entity_id
_entity_poly.type
_entity_poly.pdbx_seq_one_letter_code
_entity_poly.pdbx_strand_id
1 'polypeptide(L)'
;MIVAEEGDTLVIHHALGEARVKRNPQKVVVFDFGALDTLDALGVPVTGLPKTNIPRYLAKYQSDAYQNVGSLAEPDFEKLSELQPDLIIISGRQRQVYGELNKLGPTLYLAIDYTRYADSVKENVRVLGEIFDKQQEVDTYLTTLEEKIAAVRAKVTAAGVPTALVILVNDRNISAFGPASRFGLVYDVLGFTPIDPNIEVSTHGMNISYEYLV
;
A
#
# COMPACT_ATOMS: atom_id res chain seq x y z
N MET A 1 -2.11 -11.61 -7.27
CA MET A 1 -1.55 -12.64 -6.36
C MET A 1 -2.40 -13.90 -6.46
N ILE A 2 -1.79 -15.08 -6.47
CA ILE A 2 -2.49 -16.38 -6.49
C ILE A 2 -2.63 -16.83 -5.05
N VAL A 3 -3.84 -17.20 -4.65
CA VAL A 3 -4.13 -17.78 -3.34
C VAL A 3 -4.55 -19.24 -3.57
N ALA A 4 -3.81 -20.18 -2.99
CA ALA A 4 -4.18 -21.57 -2.92
C ALA A 4 -4.50 -21.95 -1.46
N GLU A 5 -5.38 -22.94 -1.26
CA GLU A 5 -5.79 -23.39 0.07
C GLU A 5 -5.21 -24.78 0.36
N GLU A 6 -4.57 -24.91 1.51
CA GLU A 6 -4.08 -26.17 2.06
C GLU A 6 -4.63 -26.35 3.49
N GLY A 7 -5.87 -26.85 3.60
CA GLY A 7 -6.59 -26.91 4.86
C GLY A 7 -6.89 -25.50 5.40
N ASP A 8 -6.40 -25.19 6.59
CA ASP A 8 -6.55 -23.87 7.24
C ASP A 8 -5.42 -22.88 6.89
N THR A 9 -4.56 -23.25 5.94
CA THR A 9 -3.43 -22.43 5.51
C THR A 9 -3.65 -21.92 4.10
N LEU A 10 -3.47 -20.62 3.91
CA LEU A 10 -3.43 -19.96 2.61
C LEU A 10 -1.99 -19.93 2.11
N VAL A 11 -1.80 -20.30 0.86
CA VAL A 11 -0.53 -20.22 0.14
C VAL A 11 -0.63 -19.05 -0.83
N ILE A 12 0.10 -17.97 -0.56
CA ILE A 12 -0.01 -16.70 -1.28
C ILE A 12 1.28 -16.45 -2.02
N HIS A 13 1.23 -16.48 -3.36
CA HIS A 13 2.38 -16.18 -4.20
C HIS A 13 2.48 -14.67 -4.44
N HIS A 14 3.64 -14.12 -4.15
CA HIS A 14 3.95 -12.70 -4.34
C HIS A 14 5.34 -12.51 -4.99
N ALA A 15 5.71 -11.28 -5.33
CA ALA A 15 6.92 -10.99 -6.11
C ALA A 15 8.26 -11.41 -5.44
N LEU A 16 8.27 -11.69 -4.14
CA LEU A 16 9.48 -12.12 -3.41
C LEU A 16 9.49 -13.60 -3.05
N GLY A 17 8.40 -14.33 -3.33
CA GLY A 17 8.29 -15.74 -2.99
C GLY A 17 6.87 -16.16 -2.63
N GLU A 18 6.74 -16.96 -1.58
CA GLU A 18 5.50 -17.53 -1.11
C GLU A 18 5.34 -17.25 0.40
N ALA A 19 4.16 -16.81 0.80
CA ALA A 19 3.76 -16.72 2.19
C ALA A 19 2.73 -17.81 2.50
N ARG A 20 3.00 -18.62 3.53
CA ARG A 20 2.08 -19.64 4.05
C ARG A 20 1.47 -19.13 5.34
N VAL A 21 0.24 -18.67 5.28
CA VAL A 21 -0.43 -17.95 6.36
C VAL A 21 -1.64 -18.74 6.82
N LYS A 22 -1.77 -19.00 8.13
CA LYS A 22 -3.03 -19.52 8.68
C LYS A 22 -4.11 -18.46 8.58
N ARG A 23 -5.36 -18.88 8.34
CA ARG A 23 -6.50 -17.95 8.36
C ARG A 23 -6.62 -17.29 9.74
N ASN A 24 -7.05 -16.05 9.74
CA ASN A 24 -7.25 -15.24 10.95
C ASN A 24 -6.04 -15.21 11.89
N PRO A 25 -4.82 -14.84 11.40
CA PRO A 25 -3.65 -14.72 12.24
C PRO A 25 -3.89 -13.70 13.35
N GLN A 26 -3.41 -13.98 14.58
CA GLN A 26 -3.72 -13.17 15.76
C GLN A 26 -2.63 -12.13 16.04
N LYS A 27 -1.38 -12.44 15.73
CA LYS A 27 -0.24 -11.56 15.93
C LYS A 27 0.22 -10.98 14.58
N VAL A 28 -0.41 -9.90 14.19
CA VAL A 28 -0.18 -9.25 12.91
C VAL A 28 0.75 -8.05 13.07
N VAL A 29 1.85 -8.05 12.31
CA VAL A 29 2.79 -6.93 12.23
C VAL A 29 2.74 -6.31 10.83
N VAL A 30 2.67 -4.98 10.75
CA VAL A 30 2.48 -4.28 9.48
C VAL A 30 3.54 -3.18 9.30
N PHE A 31 4.34 -3.28 8.24
CA PHE A 31 5.35 -2.29 7.84
C PHE A 31 4.91 -1.40 6.66
N ASP A 32 3.62 -1.42 6.30
CA ASP A 32 3.05 -0.60 5.24
C ASP A 32 1.78 0.10 5.72
N PHE A 33 1.74 1.43 5.64
CA PHE A 33 0.59 2.19 6.13
C PHE A 33 -0.63 2.11 5.20
N GLY A 34 -0.47 1.75 3.94
CA GLY A 34 -1.59 1.46 3.04
C GLY A 34 -2.27 0.13 3.43
N ALA A 35 -1.47 -0.90 3.73
CA ALA A 35 -1.98 -2.17 4.26
C ALA A 35 -2.62 -1.96 5.65
N LEU A 36 -2.02 -1.13 6.51
CA LEU A 36 -2.57 -0.78 7.82
C LEU A 36 -3.93 -0.09 7.70
N ASP A 37 -4.09 0.85 6.76
CA ASP A 37 -5.36 1.53 6.48
C ASP A 37 -6.44 0.55 6.02
N THR A 38 -6.06 -0.39 5.16
CA THR A 38 -6.98 -1.46 4.72
C THR A 38 -7.41 -2.35 5.88
N LEU A 39 -6.48 -2.81 6.72
CA LEU A 39 -6.81 -3.62 7.91
C LEU A 39 -7.70 -2.85 8.88
N ASP A 40 -7.45 -1.54 9.04
CA ASP A 40 -8.27 -0.66 9.84
C ASP A 40 -9.70 -0.56 9.33
N ALA A 41 -9.88 -0.35 8.04
CA ALA A 41 -11.19 -0.29 7.38
C ALA A 41 -11.96 -1.62 7.47
N LEU A 42 -11.23 -2.76 7.48
CA LEU A 42 -11.81 -4.10 7.64
C LEU A 42 -12.04 -4.49 9.11
N GLY A 43 -11.66 -3.64 10.08
CA GLY A 43 -11.78 -3.92 11.50
C GLY A 43 -10.86 -5.04 12.00
N VAL A 44 -9.75 -5.28 11.31
CA VAL A 44 -8.77 -6.31 11.67
C VAL A 44 -7.79 -5.78 12.70
N PRO A 45 -7.60 -6.45 13.85
CA PRO A 45 -6.64 -6.03 14.86
C PRO A 45 -5.20 -6.20 14.40
N VAL A 46 -4.34 -5.25 14.76
CA VAL A 46 -2.90 -5.25 14.50
C VAL A 46 -2.14 -5.27 15.84
N THR A 47 -1.08 -6.05 15.92
CA THR A 47 -0.26 -6.20 17.13
C THR A 47 0.89 -5.19 17.16
N GLY A 48 1.57 -5.00 16.02
CA GLY A 48 2.77 -4.17 15.94
C GLY A 48 2.92 -3.45 14.61
N LEU A 49 3.53 -2.27 14.68
CA LEU A 49 3.82 -1.43 13.53
C LEU A 49 4.96 -0.44 13.86
N PRO A 50 5.62 0.16 12.85
CA PRO A 50 6.50 1.29 13.04
C PRO A 50 5.72 2.50 13.55
N LYS A 51 6.14 3.12 14.67
CA LYS A 51 5.44 4.28 15.24
C LYS A 51 5.94 5.64 14.74
N THR A 52 6.91 5.66 13.86
CA THR A 52 7.42 6.89 13.25
C THR A 52 6.65 7.24 11.99
N ASN A 53 6.30 8.53 11.83
CA ASN A 53 5.63 9.06 10.64
C ASN A 53 4.27 8.42 10.32
N ILE A 54 3.54 7.97 11.33
CA ILE A 54 2.16 7.48 11.14
C ILE A 54 1.30 8.62 10.57
N PRO A 55 0.56 8.38 9.47
CA PRO A 55 -0.37 9.36 8.91
C PRO A 55 -1.42 9.82 9.94
N ARG A 56 -1.83 11.10 9.88
CA ARG A 56 -2.77 11.66 10.86
C ARG A 56 -4.09 10.91 10.98
N TYR A 57 -4.59 10.37 9.87
CA TYR A 57 -5.84 9.60 9.86
C TYR A 57 -5.72 8.21 10.53
N LEU A 58 -4.47 7.72 10.74
CA LEU A 58 -4.16 6.51 11.50
C LEU A 58 -3.59 6.81 12.90
N ALA A 59 -3.77 8.04 13.43
CA ALA A 59 -3.17 8.47 14.70
C ALA A 59 -3.51 7.58 15.91
N LYS A 60 -4.61 6.83 15.88
CA LYS A 60 -4.94 5.86 16.93
C LYS A 60 -3.87 4.79 17.17
N TYR A 61 -3.09 4.48 16.15
CA TYR A 61 -1.99 3.51 16.21
C TYR A 61 -0.72 4.04 16.92
N GLN A 62 -0.72 5.31 17.32
CA GLN A 62 0.30 5.88 18.22
C GLN A 62 0.19 5.34 19.66
N SER A 63 -0.99 4.83 20.05
CA SER A 63 -1.28 4.32 21.38
C SER A 63 -0.33 3.18 21.78
N ASP A 64 -0.03 3.08 23.08
CA ASP A 64 0.80 2.01 23.65
C ASP A 64 0.15 0.61 23.60
N ALA A 65 -1.11 0.53 23.19
CA ALA A 65 -1.76 -0.73 22.88
C ALA A 65 -1.10 -1.50 21.71
N TYR A 66 -0.37 -0.79 20.85
CA TYR A 66 0.34 -1.37 19.72
C TYR A 66 1.84 -1.38 19.97
N GLN A 67 2.50 -2.47 19.62
CA GLN A 67 3.95 -2.62 19.79
C GLN A 67 4.72 -1.83 18.71
N ASN A 68 5.74 -1.10 19.14
CA ASN A 68 6.67 -0.48 18.20
C ASN A 68 7.67 -1.53 17.70
N VAL A 69 7.75 -1.73 16.40
CA VAL A 69 8.62 -2.73 15.75
C VAL A 69 9.73 -2.08 14.92
N GLY A 70 10.16 -0.88 15.31
CA GLY A 70 11.22 -0.13 14.63
C GLY A 70 10.68 0.99 13.72
N SER A 71 11.30 1.16 12.57
CA SER A 71 10.89 2.15 11.56
C SER A 71 10.48 1.47 10.24
N LEU A 72 9.92 2.25 9.30
CA LEU A 72 9.61 1.74 7.95
C LEU A 72 10.88 1.30 7.17
N ALA A 73 12.05 1.83 7.50
CA ALA A 73 13.31 1.47 6.84
C ALA A 73 14.09 0.41 7.61
N GLU A 74 13.98 0.41 8.93
CA GLU A 74 14.77 -0.40 9.84
C GLU A 74 13.86 -1.16 10.81
N PRO A 75 13.44 -2.40 10.47
CA PRO A 75 12.72 -3.28 11.38
C PRO A 75 13.54 -3.62 12.61
N ASP A 76 12.91 -3.66 13.79
CA ASP A 76 13.49 -4.15 15.03
C ASP A 76 13.34 -5.68 15.09
N PHE A 77 14.38 -6.39 14.66
CA PHE A 77 14.40 -7.86 14.59
C PHE A 77 14.33 -8.52 15.97
N GLU A 78 14.90 -7.89 17.01
CA GLU A 78 14.82 -8.39 18.38
C GLU A 78 13.38 -8.35 18.87
N LYS A 79 12.72 -7.21 18.67
CA LYS A 79 11.31 -7.05 19.02
C LYS A 79 10.39 -7.98 18.24
N LEU A 80 10.64 -8.18 16.97
CA LEU A 80 9.89 -9.14 16.14
C LEU A 80 10.08 -10.58 16.62
N SER A 81 11.30 -10.95 17.01
CA SER A 81 11.59 -12.27 17.58
C SER A 81 10.86 -12.51 18.91
N GLU A 82 10.76 -11.48 19.77
CA GLU A 82 9.98 -11.56 21.01
C GLU A 82 8.48 -11.71 20.75
N LEU A 83 7.96 -10.97 19.78
CA LEU A 83 6.53 -10.98 19.43
C LEU A 83 6.07 -12.29 18.82
N GLN A 84 6.95 -13.00 18.10
CA GLN A 84 6.62 -14.22 17.34
C GLN A 84 5.35 -14.01 16.47
N PRO A 85 5.41 -13.15 15.44
CA PRO A 85 4.24 -12.82 14.64
C PRO A 85 3.72 -14.01 13.84
N ASP A 86 2.40 -14.10 13.72
CA ASP A 86 1.71 -15.07 12.86
C ASP A 86 1.67 -14.58 11.40
N LEU A 87 1.81 -13.27 11.21
CA LEU A 87 1.89 -12.62 9.90
C LEU A 87 2.67 -11.32 9.99
N ILE A 88 3.62 -11.15 9.06
CA ILE A 88 4.34 -9.89 8.82
C ILE A 88 3.94 -9.36 7.44
N ILE A 89 3.37 -8.17 7.37
CA ILE A 89 3.01 -7.52 6.11
C ILE A 89 4.04 -6.45 5.78
N ILE A 90 4.64 -6.55 4.61
CA ILE A 90 5.69 -5.64 4.15
C ILE A 90 5.41 -5.09 2.75
N SER A 91 6.12 -4.03 2.37
CA SER A 91 6.10 -3.47 1.01
C SER A 91 7.52 -3.19 0.49
N GLY A 92 7.66 -2.32 -0.49
CA GLY A 92 8.92 -2.09 -1.21
C GLY A 92 10.12 -1.73 -0.32
N ARG A 93 9.91 -1.04 0.82
CA ARG A 93 11.00 -0.63 1.72
C ARG A 93 11.70 -1.79 2.39
N GLN A 94 10.97 -2.85 2.74
CA GLN A 94 11.52 -4.02 3.44
C GLN A 94 11.95 -5.13 2.48
N ARG A 95 11.93 -4.90 1.15
CA ARG A 95 12.25 -5.90 0.14
C ARG A 95 13.62 -6.58 0.37
N GLN A 96 14.63 -5.81 0.76
CA GLN A 96 16.00 -6.31 0.94
C GLN A 96 16.14 -7.23 2.16
N VAL A 97 15.30 -7.04 3.18
CA VAL A 97 15.32 -7.82 4.43
C VAL A 97 14.20 -8.87 4.50
N TYR A 98 13.51 -9.11 3.38
CA TYR A 98 12.42 -10.11 3.30
C TYR A 98 12.84 -11.47 3.84
N GLY A 99 14.02 -11.98 3.43
CA GLY A 99 14.49 -13.30 3.85
C GLY A 99 14.76 -13.41 5.35
N GLU A 100 15.13 -12.31 6.00
CA GLU A 100 15.34 -12.24 7.45
C GLU A 100 14.01 -12.17 8.20
N LEU A 101 13.08 -11.36 7.71
CA LEU A 101 11.74 -11.27 8.27
C LEU A 101 10.99 -12.61 8.16
N ASN A 102 11.10 -13.29 7.02
CA ASN A 102 10.45 -14.58 6.78
C ASN A 102 10.98 -15.73 7.67
N LYS A 103 12.12 -15.55 8.34
CA LYS A 103 12.60 -16.48 9.38
C LYS A 103 11.91 -16.27 10.72
N LEU A 104 11.34 -15.08 10.96
CA LEU A 104 10.66 -14.71 12.20
C LEU A 104 9.16 -14.98 12.16
N GLY A 105 8.59 -15.06 10.96
CA GLY A 105 7.17 -15.36 10.77
C GLY A 105 6.77 -15.30 9.29
N PRO A 106 5.63 -15.88 8.91
CA PRO A 106 5.11 -15.79 7.56
C PRO A 106 5.09 -14.33 7.09
N THR A 107 5.81 -14.03 6.00
CA THR A 107 5.98 -12.65 5.53
C THR A 107 5.34 -12.46 4.17
N LEU A 108 4.32 -11.60 4.11
CA LEU A 108 3.53 -11.26 2.94
C LEU A 108 4.01 -9.93 2.33
N TYR A 109 4.39 -9.95 1.06
CA TYR A 109 4.81 -8.76 0.34
C TYR A 109 3.65 -8.16 -0.47
N LEU A 110 3.16 -6.98 -0.06
CA LEU A 110 2.04 -6.25 -0.65
C LEU A 110 2.52 -4.93 -1.27
N ALA A 111 3.34 -5.00 -2.32
CA ALA A 111 3.72 -3.79 -3.05
C ALA A 111 2.64 -3.36 -4.04
N ILE A 112 2.61 -2.06 -4.33
CA ILE A 112 1.78 -1.48 -5.39
C ILE A 112 2.56 -1.50 -6.70
N ASP A 113 1.95 -2.02 -7.74
CA ASP A 113 2.40 -1.88 -9.12
C ASP A 113 1.80 -0.58 -9.69
N TYR A 114 2.64 0.43 -9.83
CA TYR A 114 2.19 1.74 -10.30
C TYR A 114 1.73 1.74 -11.76
N THR A 115 2.15 0.77 -12.57
CA THR A 115 1.67 0.61 -13.96
C THR A 115 0.26 0.03 -14.03
N ARG A 116 -0.19 -0.61 -12.93
CA ARG A 116 -1.52 -1.21 -12.74
C ARG A 116 -2.11 -0.79 -11.39
N TYR A 117 -1.99 0.51 -11.07
CA TYR A 117 -2.25 1.02 -9.72
C TYR A 117 -3.56 0.52 -9.11
N ALA A 118 -4.70 0.80 -9.77
CA ALA A 118 -6.01 0.43 -9.24
C ALA A 118 -6.19 -1.08 -9.07
N ASP A 119 -5.71 -1.87 -10.02
CA ASP A 119 -5.82 -3.33 -9.98
C ASP A 119 -4.95 -3.92 -8.87
N SER A 120 -3.71 -3.43 -8.73
CA SER A 120 -2.82 -3.92 -7.67
C SER A 120 -3.31 -3.56 -6.27
N VAL A 121 -3.94 -2.39 -6.09
CA VAL A 121 -4.62 -2.03 -4.83
C VAL A 121 -5.75 -3.00 -4.54
N LYS A 122 -6.63 -3.26 -5.52
CA LYS A 122 -7.75 -4.20 -5.36
C LYS A 122 -7.28 -5.63 -5.07
N GLU A 123 -6.22 -6.08 -5.74
CA GLU A 123 -5.60 -7.39 -5.50
C GLU A 123 -5.08 -7.49 -4.06
N ASN A 124 -4.39 -6.47 -3.55
CA ASN A 124 -3.89 -6.43 -2.18
C ASN A 124 -5.03 -6.46 -1.15
N VAL A 125 -6.08 -5.66 -1.37
CA VAL A 125 -7.27 -5.62 -0.49
C VAL A 125 -7.97 -6.99 -0.46
N ARG A 126 -8.15 -7.65 -1.62
CA ARG A 126 -8.78 -8.99 -1.68
C ARG A 126 -7.97 -10.05 -0.95
N VAL A 127 -6.64 -10.05 -1.09
CA VAL A 127 -5.78 -10.99 -0.37
C VAL A 127 -5.91 -10.81 1.14
N LEU A 128 -5.95 -9.57 1.63
CA LEU A 128 -6.21 -9.32 3.05
C LEU A 128 -7.60 -9.82 3.46
N GLY A 129 -8.61 -9.62 2.63
CA GLY A 129 -9.95 -10.18 2.87
C GLY A 129 -9.96 -11.70 3.00
N GLU A 130 -9.21 -12.41 2.14
CA GLU A 130 -9.08 -13.88 2.21
C GLU A 130 -8.38 -14.34 3.49
N ILE A 131 -7.31 -13.65 3.92
CA ILE A 131 -6.57 -13.99 5.13
C ILE A 131 -7.43 -13.86 6.39
N PHE A 132 -8.30 -12.84 6.45
CA PHE A 132 -9.05 -12.48 7.65
C PHE A 132 -10.55 -12.81 7.58
N ASP A 133 -10.99 -13.62 6.60
CA ASP A 133 -12.39 -13.98 6.37
C ASP A 133 -13.31 -12.74 6.27
N LYS A 134 -12.85 -11.72 5.53
CA LYS A 134 -13.49 -10.40 5.34
C LYS A 134 -13.92 -10.12 3.90
N GLN A 135 -14.21 -11.16 3.12
CA GLN A 135 -14.54 -11.02 1.70
C GLN A 135 -15.75 -10.10 1.46
N GLN A 136 -16.79 -10.20 2.31
CA GLN A 136 -17.98 -9.37 2.18
C GLN A 136 -17.69 -7.88 2.46
N GLU A 137 -16.90 -7.60 3.50
CA GLU A 137 -16.46 -6.25 3.83
C GLU A 137 -15.57 -5.67 2.72
N VAL A 138 -14.69 -6.50 2.14
CA VAL A 138 -13.86 -6.15 0.98
C VAL A 138 -14.71 -5.79 -0.22
N ASP A 139 -15.71 -6.60 -0.57
CA ASP A 139 -16.58 -6.31 -1.72
C ASP A 139 -17.33 -4.98 -1.52
N THR A 140 -17.83 -4.73 -0.33
CA THR A 140 -18.48 -3.46 0.03
C THR A 140 -17.51 -2.28 -0.08
N TYR A 141 -16.30 -2.43 0.46
CA TYR A 141 -15.24 -1.42 0.40
C TYR A 141 -14.85 -1.08 -1.04
N LEU A 142 -14.58 -2.10 -1.85
CA LEU A 142 -14.18 -1.94 -3.25
C LEU A 142 -15.31 -1.33 -4.10
N THR A 143 -16.56 -1.74 -3.90
CA THR A 143 -17.71 -1.14 -4.55
C THR A 143 -17.82 0.36 -4.24
N THR A 144 -17.71 0.73 -2.97
CA THR A 144 -17.73 2.14 -2.55
C THR A 144 -16.57 2.94 -3.15
N LEU A 145 -15.38 2.34 -3.25
CA LEU A 145 -14.21 2.96 -3.87
C LEU A 145 -14.44 3.19 -5.37
N GLU A 146 -14.97 2.21 -6.08
CA GLU A 146 -15.28 2.30 -7.51
C GLU A 146 -16.34 3.37 -7.80
N GLU A 147 -17.38 3.47 -6.99
CA GLU A 147 -18.39 4.53 -7.08
C GLU A 147 -17.77 5.92 -6.90
N LYS A 148 -16.87 6.10 -5.92
CA LYS A 148 -16.15 7.36 -5.72
C LYS A 148 -15.26 7.71 -6.92
N ILE A 149 -14.52 6.74 -7.45
CA ILE A 149 -13.69 6.92 -8.64
C ILE A 149 -14.57 7.33 -9.82
N ALA A 150 -15.69 6.62 -10.08
CA ALA A 150 -16.61 6.92 -11.15
C ALA A 150 -17.20 8.34 -11.03
N ALA A 151 -17.59 8.75 -9.81
CA ALA A 151 -18.11 10.08 -9.55
C ALA A 151 -17.08 11.18 -9.82
N VAL A 152 -15.79 10.96 -9.46
CA VAL A 152 -14.72 11.91 -9.77
C VAL A 152 -14.46 11.96 -11.26
N ARG A 153 -14.37 10.81 -11.95
CA ARG A 153 -14.20 10.73 -13.41
C ARG A 153 -15.31 11.46 -14.17
N ALA A 154 -16.55 11.32 -13.74
CA ALA A 154 -17.67 12.03 -14.33
C ALA A 154 -17.52 13.55 -14.22
N LYS A 155 -17.03 14.06 -13.07
CA LYS A 155 -16.74 15.50 -12.90
C LYS A 155 -15.58 15.95 -13.78
N VAL A 156 -14.51 15.16 -13.89
CA VAL A 156 -13.38 15.45 -14.78
C VAL A 156 -13.84 15.52 -16.23
N THR A 157 -14.65 14.56 -16.68
CA THR A 157 -15.22 14.53 -18.02
C THR A 157 -16.13 15.75 -18.28
N ALA A 158 -17.01 16.08 -17.33
CA ALA A 158 -17.91 17.23 -17.44
C ALA A 158 -17.15 18.57 -17.46
N ALA A 159 -15.97 18.63 -16.86
CA ALA A 159 -15.08 19.79 -16.89
C ALA A 159 -14.23 19.88 -18.17
N GLY A 160 -14.45 19.00 -19.17
CA GLY A 160 -13.70 18.99 -20.43
C GLY A 160 -12.33 18.33 -20.34
N VAL A 161 -12.16 17.38 -19.43
CA VAL A 161 -10.89 16.64 -19.21
C VAL A 161 -9.71 17.59 -19.01
N PRO A 162 -9.66 18.34 -17.92
CA PRO A 162 -8.63 19.35 -17.69
C PRO A 162 -7.23 18.71 -17.58
N THR A 163 -6.22 19.49 -17.94
CA THR A 163 -4.83 19.11 -17.74
C THR A 163 -4.44 19.23 -16.27
N ALA A 164 -3.50 18.40 -15.84
CA ALA A 164 -2.93 18.42 -14.49
C ALA A 164 -1.41 18.21 -14.52
N LEU A 165 -0.73 18.77 -13.55
CA LEU A 165 0.65 18.47 -13.22
C LEU A 165 0.72 18.10 -11.74
N VAL A 166 1.13 16.88 -11.45
CA VAL A 166 1.39 16.43 -10.08
C VAL A 166 2.84 16.70 -9.74
N ILE A 167 3.09 17.51 -8.71
CA ILE A 167 4.43 17.80 -8.22
C ILE A 167 4.58 17.45 -6.75
N LEU A 168 5.77 17.02 -6.36
CA LEU A 168 6.23 16.91 -4.99
C LEU A 168 7.34 17.89 -4.76
N VAL A 169 7.13 18.80 -3.81
CA VAL A 169 8.16 19.78 -3.39
C VAL A 169 8.75 19.28 -2.07
N ASN A 170 10.06 19.08 -2.05
CA ASN A 170 10.78 18.67 -0.85
C ASN A 170 12.08 19.50 -0.76
N ASP A 171 12.16 20.36 0.25
CA ASP A 171 13.24 21.33 0.44
C ASP A 171 13.49 22.18 -0.81
N ARG A 172 14.55 21.84 -1.56
CA ARG A 172 14.96 22.57 -2.78
C ARG A 172 14.68 21.80 -4.06
N ASN A 173 14.09 20.60 -3.96
CA ASN A 173 13.84 19.76 -5.10
C ASN A 173 12.35 19.77 -5.45
N ILE A 174 12.05 19.85 -6.74
CA ILE A 174 10.71 19.67 -7.28
C ILE A 174 10.75 18.46 -8.19
N SER A 175 9.87 17.48 -7.92
CA SER A 175 9.69 16.32 -8.78
C SER A 175 8.32 16.34 -9.42
N ALA A 176 8.26 16.17 -10.74
CA ALA A 176 7.03 16.00 -11.50
C ALA A 176 6.72 14.50 -11.68
N PHE A 177 5.45 14.15 -11.60
CA PHE A 177 4.97 12.78 -11.74
C PHE A 177 3.94 12.69 -12.87
N GLY A 178 4.19 11.79 -13.80
CA GLY A 178 3.32 11.47 -14.91
C GLY A 178 2.47 10.20 -14.68
N PRO A 179 1.78 9.72 -15.73
CA PRO A 179 1.10 8.42 -15.72
C PRO A 179 2.03 7.28 -15.35
N ALA A 180 1.47 6.15 -14.90
CA ALA A 180 2.20 4.94 -14.49
C ALA A 180 3.29 5.17 -13.43
N SER A 181 3.23 6.27 -12.69
CA SER A 181 4.14 6.64 -11.61
C SER A 181 3.47 6.56 -10.25
N ARG A 182 4.22 6.87 -9.18
CA ARG A 182 3.73 6.88 -7.79
C ARG A 182 2.43 7.67 -7.58
N PHE A 183 2.24 8.76 -8.32
CA PHE A 183 1.03 9.60 -8.27
C PHE A 183 0.24 9.55 -9.57
N GLY A 184 0.52 8.57 -10.43
CA GLY A 184 -0.15 8.37 -11.72
C GLY A 184 -1.66 8.16 -11.61
N LEU A 185 -2.16 7.82 -10.42
CA LEU A 185 -3.60 7.65 -10.19
C LEU A 185 -4.44 8.85 -10.67
N VAL A 186 -3.88 10.07 -10.63
CA VAL A 186 -4.56 11.29 -11.10
C VAL A 186 -4.90 11.17 -12.59
N TYR A 187 -4.03 10.59 -13.37
CA TYR A 187 -4.19 10.40 -14.81
C TYR A 187 -4.87 9.07 -15.13
N ASP A 188 -4.29 7.98 -14.64
CA ASP A 188 -4.65 6.61 -15.03
C ASP A 188 -5.99 6.16 -14.45
N VAL A 189 -6.34 6.67 -13.25
CA VAL A 189 -7.55 6.30 -12.54
C VAL A 189 -8.61 7.40 -12.58
N LEU A 190 -8.24 8.66 -12.35
CA LEU A 190 -9.19 9.77 -12.28
C LEU A 190 -9.46 10.44 -13.63
N GLY A 191 -8.60 10.24 -14.64
CA GLY A 191 -8.83 10.64 -16.03
C GLY A 191 -8.43 12.07 -16.37
N PHE A 192 -7.56 12.73 -15.60
CA PHE A 192 -6.94 13.99 -15.99
C PHE A 192 -5.94 13.76 -17.12
N THR A 193 -5.72 14.78 -17.96
CA THR A 193 -4.66 14.75 -18.97
C THR A 193 -3.36 15.29 -18.37
N PRO A 194 -2.20 14.61 -18.52
CA PRO A 194 -0.94 15.18 -18.10
C PRO A 194 -0.62 16.43 -18.95
N ILE A 195 -0.17 17.52 -18.32
CA ILE A 195 0.19 18.74 -19.05
C ILE A 195 1.42 18.52 -19.95
N ASP A 196 2.33 17.65 -19.53
CA ASP A 196 3.47 17.20 -20.31
C ASP A 196 3.44 15.65 -20.42
N PRO A 197 3.25 15.11 -21.65
CA PRO A 197 3.26 13.69 -21.87
C PRO A 197 4.66 13.04 -21.79
N ASN A 198 5.72 13.85 -21.71
CA ASN A 198 7.12 13.38 -21.68
C ASN A 198 7.69 13.26 -20.27
N ILE A 199 6.89 13.44 -19.22
CA ILE A 199 7.32 13.22 -17.84
C ILE A 199 7.80 11.79 -17.70
N GLU A 200 9.05 11.62 -17.25
CA GLU A 200 9.67 10.31 -17.09
C GLU A 200 8.87 9.43 -16.11
N VAL A 201 8.64 8.18 -16.49
CA VAL A 201 8.02 7.18 -15.61
C VAL A 201 9.02 6.78 -14.53
N SER A 202 8.83 7.28 -13.33
CA SER A 202 9.72 7.05 -12.20
C SER A 202 8.95 7.00 -10.87
N THR A 203 9.39 6.14 -9.96
CA THR A 203 8.87 6.10 -8.58
C THR A 203 9.19 7.37 -7.79
N HIS A 204 10.30 8.04 -8.14
CA HIS A 204 10.77 9.27 -7.47
C HIS A 204 10.38 10.55 -8.20
N GLY A 205 9.79 10.42 -9.39
CA GLY A 205 9.44 11.52 -10.27
C GLY A 205 10.64 12.04 -11.08
N MET A 206 10.36 12.86 -12.07
CA MET A 206 11.33 13.59 -12.87
C MET A 206 11.71 14.88 -12.14
N ASN A 207 12.99 15.12 -11.90
CA ASN A 207 13.45 16.36 -11.27
C ASN A 207 13.26 17.53 -12.25
N ILE A 208 12.58 18.58 -11.81
CA ILE A 208 12.26 19.77 -12.63
C ILE A 208 12.74 21.05 -11.97
N SER A 209 12.97 22.09 -12.78
CA SER A 209 13.26 23.44 -12.30
C SER A 209 11.98 24.29 -12.14
N TYR A 210 12.11 25.46 -11.55
CA TYR A 210 10.99 26.40 -11.45
C TYR A 210 10.56 26.92 -12.82
N GLU A 211 11.48 27.03 -13.78
CA GLU A 211 11.20 27.48 -15.15
C GLU A 211 10.32 26.48 -15.92
N TYR A 212 10.36 25.21 -15.53
CA TYR A 212 9.48 24.19 -16.10
C TYR A 212 7.99 24.42 -15.75
N LEU A 213 7.71 25.18 -14.69
CA LEU A 213 6.35 25.45 -14.21
C LEU A 213 5.75 26.73 -14.84
N VAL A 214 6.50 27.49 -15.62
CA VAL A 214 6.09 28.76 -16.27
C VAL A 214 5.85 28.56 -17.74
#